data_05c7c779d335ab247e80fab33212e2bf
#
_entry.id   05c7c779d335ab247e80fab33212e2bf
#
_cell.length_a   1.000
_cell.length_b   1.000
_cell.length_c   1.000
_cell.angle_alpha   90.00
_cell.angle_beta   90.00
_cell.angle_gamma   90.00
#
_symmetry.space_group_name_H-M   'P 1'
#
loop_
_entity.id
_entity.type
_entity.pdbx_description
1 polymer ?
#
loop_
_entity_poly.entity_id
_entity_poly.type
_entity_poly.pdbx_seq_one_letter_code
_entity_poly.pdbx_strand_id
1 'polypeptide(L)'
;MGETSMNETSMNEIILHRKSQRSFTGEELKEELIQQIQDEIMEINAESALEIEFVEDGSRAFSHFGKSYGLFKNVRSLLLLKGNPGQAHFREKIGYYGEKLLLFAESLGLATCWVGGTFDRESFSYPEEDHVQAVILLGYPAESGWKGKILHSLLPAKKKPWEARIEGDMPYPKWVREGMEAAALAPSALNKQKPVFHYHSGILTATVENRDEMDMVDLGIAKCHFDAGVGCGHFVFGNGGEFAPEV
;
A
#
# COMPACT_ATOMS: atom_id res chain seq x y z
N MET A 1 -37.81 -13.36 2.23
CA MET A 1 -36.82 -13.14 1.18
C MET A 1 -36.31 -11.72 1.39
N GLY A 2 -35.21 -11.57 2.04
CA GLY A 2 -34.51 -10.30 2.28
C GLY A 2 -33.13 -10.46 1.70
N GLU A 3 -32.91 -9.91 0.50
CA GLU A 3 -31.59 -9.72 -0.06
C GLU A 3 -30.83 -8.76 0.87
N THR A 4 -29.84 -9.27 1.56
CA THR A 4 -28.89 -8.45 2.31
C THR A 4 -27.99 -7.79 1.27
N SER A 5 -28.32 -6.58 0.85
CA SER A 5 -27.44 -5.70 0.10
C SER A 5 -26.16 -5.55 0.93
N MET A 6 -25.08 -6.17 0.50
CA MET A 6 -23.75 -5.82 0.99
C MET A 6 -23.53 -4.35 0.63
N ASN A 7 -23.44 -3.48 1.63
CA ASN A 7 -23.04 -2.10 1.43
C ASN A 7 -21.64 -2.12 0.82
N GLU A 8 -21.54 -1.77 -0.46
CA GLU A 8 -20.25 -1.47 -1.09
C GLU A 8 -19.66 -0.25 -0.39
N THR A 9 -18.71 -0.48 0.50
CA THR A 9 -17.95 0.58 1.14
C THR A 9 -17.19 1.33 0.05
N SER A 10 -17.39 2.64 -0.07
CA SER A 10 -16.71 3.41 -1.11
C SER A 10 -15.19 3.38 -0.91
N MET A 11 -14.40 3.43 -1.98
CA MET A 11 -12.94 3.46 -1.91
C MET A 11 -12.43 4.60 -1.01
N ASN A 12 -13.10 5.75 -1.01
CA ASN A 12 -12.78 6.88 -0.14
C ASN A 12 -12.98 6.55 1.35
N GLU A 13 -14.01 5.78 1.71
CA GLU A 13 -14.22 5.34 3.10
C GLU A 13 -13.13 4.35 3.53
N ILE A 14 -12.71 3.44 2.64
CA ILE A 14 -11.60 2.51 2.92
C ILE A 14 -10.32 3.31 3.21
N ILE A 15 -9.97 4.26 2.35
CA ILE A 15 -8.79 5.12 2.50
C ILE A 15 -8.84 5.90 3.83
N LEU A 16 -10.00 6.44 4.22
CA LEU A 16 -10.18 7.19 5.47
C LEU A 16 -9.98 6.34 6.72
N HIS A 17 -10.46 5.10 6.71
CA HIS A 17 -10.44 4.21 7.87
C HIS A 17 -9.22 3.31 7.96
N ARG A 18 -8.49 3.16 6.84
CA ARG A 18 -7.28 2.34 6.77
C ARG A 18 -6.22 2.75 7.82
N LYS A 19 -5.70 1.78 8.51
CA LYS A 19 -4.58 1.94 9.47
C LYS A 19 -3.63 0.74 9.39
N SER A 20 -2.34 0.97 9.57
CA SER A 20 -1.35 -0.11 9.66
C SER A 20 -1.59 -0.97 10.91
N GLN A 21 -2.13 -2.16 10.72
CA GLN A 21 -2.41 -3.11 11.78
C GLN A 21 -1.19 -4.00 12.04
N ARG A 22 -0.73 -4.07 13.27
CA ARG A 22 0.45 -4.86 13.67
C ARG A 22 0.14 -6.04 14.57
N SER A 23 -1.14 -6.23 14.93
CA SER A 23 -1.59 -7.33 15.78
C SER A 23 -2.82 -7.96 15.14
N PHE A 24 -2.73 -9.24 14.83
CA PHE A 24 -3.76 -10.02 14.16
C PHE A 24 -4.29 -11.10 15.12
N THR A 25 -5.40 -11.75 14.77
CA THR A 25 -5.92 -12.90 15.54
C THR A 25 -5.05 -14.15 15.35
N GLY A 26 -4.39 -14.28 14.20
CA GLY A 26 -3.64 -15.48 13.80
C GLY A 26 -4.53 -16.56 13.20
N GLU A 27 -5.82 -16.30 13.04
CA GLU A 27 -6.76 -17.20 12.39
C GLU A 27 -6.48 -17.32 10.90
N GLU A 28 -6.80 -18.49 10.33
CA GLU A 28 -6.77 -18.72 8.88
C GLU A 28 -7.82 -17.87 8.18
N LEU A 29 -7.46 -17.35 7.00
CA LEU A 29 -8.43 -16.67 6.17
C LEU A 29 -9.43 -17.66 5.59
N LYS A 30 -10.66 -17.23 5.40
CA LYS A 30 -11.67 -18.02 4.70
C LYS A 30 -11.27 -18.26 3.25
N GLU A 31 -11.56 -19.44 2.74
CA GLU A 31 -11.21 -19.83 1.36
C GLU A 31 -11.74 -18.84 0.32
N GLU A 32 -12.95 -18.33 0.52
CA GLU A 32 -13.55 -17.36 -0.41
C GLU A 32 -12.75 -16.04 -0.47
N LEU A 33 -12.14 -15.61 0.66
CA LEU A 33 -11.30 -14.41 0.69
C LEU A 33 -9.94 -14.67 0.03
N ILE A 34 -9.36 -15.87 0.27
CA ILE A 34 -8.11 -16.28 -0.36
C ILE A 34 -8.29 -16.30 -1.88
N GLN A 35 -9.38 -16.89 -2.38
CA GLN A 35 -9.65 -16.95 -3.81
C GLN A 35 -9.79 -15.54 -4.42
N GLN A 36 -10.54 -14.64 -3.80
CA GLN A 36 -10.69 -13.26 -4.27
C GLN A 36 -9.36 -12.52 -4.33
N ILE A 37 -8.49 -12.69 -3.31
CA ILE A 37 -7.16 -12.08 -3.28
C ILE A 37 -6.28 -12.66 -4.39
N GLN A 38 -6.31 -13.97 -4.62
CA GLN A 38 -5.53 -14.63 -5.67
C GLN A 38 -5.99 -14.22 -7.07
N ASP A 39 -7.29 -14.07 -7.29
CA ASP A 39 -7.85 -13.60 -8.56
C ASP A 39 -7.36 -12.15 -8.85
N GLU A 40 -7.43 -11.25 -7.88
CA GLU A 40 -6.91 -9.87 -8.02
C GLU A 40 -5.39 -9.85 -8.25
N ILE A 41 -4.61 -10.71 -7.56
CA ILE A 41 -3.17 -10.85 -7.79
C ILE A 41 -2.89 -11.28 -9.23
N MET A 42 -3.64 -12.23 -9.76
CA MET A 42 -3.47 -12.74 -11.12
C MET A 42 -3.69 -11.63 -12.17
N GLU A 43 -4.73 -10.81 -12.00
CA GLU A 43 -5.00 -9.65 -12.85
C GLU A 43 -3.86 -8.62 -12.78
N ILE A 44 -3.44 -8.28 -11.57
CA ILE A 44 -2.35 -7.32 -11.34
C ILE A 44 -1.02 -7.81 -11.91
N ASN A 45 -0.67 -9.07 -11.72
CA ASN A 45 0.57 -9.62 -12.27
C ASN A 45 0.57 -9.60 -13.80
N ALA A 46 -0.58 -9.89 -14.43
CA ALA A 46 -0.73 -9.81 -15.88
C ALA A 46 -0.57 -8.38 -16.42
N GLU A 47 -1.08 -7.37 -15.69
CA GLU A 47 -0.99 -5.97 -16.08
C GLU A 47 0.40 -5.37 -15.81
N SER A 48 0.97 -5.65 -14.64
CA SER A 48 2.17 -4.99 -14.13
C SER A 48 3.49 -5.65 -14.55
N ALA A 49 3.43 -6.92 -14.95
CA ALA A 49 4.58 -7.83 -15.05
C ALA A 49 5.36 -7.98 -13.72
N LEU A 50 4.67 -7.86 -12.59
CA LEU A 50 5.17 -8.24 -11.26
C LEU A 50 4.90 -9.73 -11.02
N GLU A 51 5.52 -10.27 -9.97
CA GLU A 51 5.37 -11.66 -9.52
C GLU A 51 4.86 -11.68 -8.07
N ILE A 52 3.80 -10.90 -7.80
CA ILE A 52 3.18 -10.85 -6.47
C ILE A 52 2.58 -12.20 -6.14
N GLU A 53 2.74 -12.64 -4.87
CA GLU A 53 2.29 -13.95 -4.41
C GLU A 53 1.55 -13.82 -3.07
N PHE A 54 0.44 -14.54 -2.91
CA PHE A 54 -0.20 -14.73 -1.62
C PHE A 54 0.47 -15.88 -0.87
N VAL A 55 0.93 -15.62 0.34
CA VAL A 55 1.53 -16.59 1.25
C VAL A 55 0.58 -16.83 2.40
N GLU A 56 0.04 -18.07 2.49
CA GLU A 56 -0.95 -18.43 3.51
C GLU A 56 -0.36 -18.44 4.93
N ASP A 57 0.86 -18.96 5.09
CA ASP A 57 1.60 -18.93 6.35
C ASP A 57 3.03 -18.41 6.16
N GLY A 58 3.17 -17.10 6.30
CA GLY A 58 4.46 -16.38 6.30
C GLY A 58 5.00 -16.09 7.71
N SER A 59 4.43 -16.68 8.76
CA SER A 59 4.77 -16.44 10.17
C SER A 59 6.26 -16.61 10.46
N ARG A 60 6.93 -17.54 9.78
CA ARG A 60 8.35 -17.84 9.93
C ARG A 60 9.23 -16.60 9.66
N ALA A 61 8.86 -15.75 8.71
CA ALA A 61 9.59 -14.53 8.38
C ALA A 61 9.63 -13.51 9.53
N PHE A 62 8.75 -13.67 10.53
CA PHE A 62 8.62 -12.78 11.69
C PHE A 62 8.99 -13.43 13.01
N SER A 63 9.43 -14.71 13.01
CA SER A 63 9.75 -15.48 14.22
C SER A 63 11.02 -15.02 14.93
N HIS A 64 11.99 -14.41 14.21
CA HIS A 64 13.26 -13.95 14.77
C HIS A 64 13.14 -12.52 15.30
N PHE A 65 13.23 -12.36 16.63
CA PHE A 65 13.16 -11.05 17.28
C PHE A 65 14.20 -10.04 16.73
N GLY A 66 15.39 -10.50 16.35
CA GLY A 66 16.45 -9.65 15.78
C GLY A 66 16.09 -9.01 14.42
N LYS A 67 15.17 -9.60 13.65
CA LYS A 67 14.70 -9.06 12.34
C LYS A 67 13.36 -8.33 12.46
N SER A 68 12.42 -8.84 13.25
CA SER A 68 11.07 -8.27 13.41
C SER A 68 10.92 -7.28 14.57
N TYR A 69 11.91 -7.22 15.47
CA TYR A 69 11.90 -6.39 16.69
C TYR A 69 10.64 -6.56 17.56
N GLY A 70 9.91 -7.66 17.42
CA GLY A 70 8.66 -7.91 18.13
C GLY A 70 7.54 -6.91 17.79
N LEU A 71 7.63 -6.23 16.65
CA LEU A 71 6.66 -5.22 16.21
C LEU A 71 5.33 -5.82 15.78
N PHE A 72 5.34 -7.08 15.36
CA PHE A 72 4.17 -7.77 14.80
C PHE A 72 3.76 -8.94 15.68
N LYS A 73 2.45 -9.19 15.79
CA LYS A 73 1.89 -10.28 16.58
C LYS A 73 0.92 -11.10 15.76
N ASN A 74 1.03 -12.43 15.91
CA ASN A 74 0.14 -13.41 15.28
C ASN A 74 0.01 -13.17 13.76
N VAL A 75 1.12 -12.83 13.11
CA VAL A 75 1.19 -12.76 11.64
C VAL A 75 1.03 -14.18 11.11
N ARG A 76 0.14 -14.36 10.16
CA ARG A 76 -0.03 -15.60 9.41
C ARG A 76 0.08 -15.31 7.92
N SER A 77 -0.90 -14.71 7.32
CA SER A 77 -0.96 -14.49 5.88
C SER A 77 -0.32 -13.16 5.46
N LEU A 78 0.26 -13.15 4.28
CA LEU A 78 0.86 -11.95 3.70
C LEU A 78 0.86 -11.98 2.16
N LEU A 79 1.05 -10.81 1.56
CA LEU A 79 1.40 -10.66 0.15
C LEU A 79 2.92 -10.49 0.06
N LEU A 80 3.57 -11.31 -0.76
CA LEU A 80 4.99 -11.21 -1.08
C LEU A 80 5.13 -10.36 -2.35
N LEU A 81 5.61 -9.12 -2.19
CA LEU A 81 5.75 -8.17 -3.28
C LEU A 81 7.12 -8.32 -3.93
N LYS A 82 7.17 -9.03 -5.05
CA LYS A 82 8.39 -9.42 -5.77
C LYS A 82 8.26 -9.29 -7.28
N GLY A 83 9.38 -9.46 -7.97
CA GLY A 83 9.51 -9.49 -9.42
C GLY A 83 10.90 -9.12 -9.86
N ASN A 84 11.12 -9.04 -11.17
CA ASN A 84 12.43 -8.71 -11.75
C ASN A 84 12.77 -7.23 -11.48
N PRO A 85 13.83 -6.93 -10.70
CA PRO A 85 14.22 -5.56 -10.38
C PRO A 85 14.76 -4.78 -11.60
N GLY A 86 15.08 -5.47 -12.71
CA GLY A 86 15.52 -4.86 -13.97
C GLY A 86 14.39 -4.32 -14.84
N GLN A 87 13.12 -4.63 -14.51
CA GLN A 87 12.00 -4.07 -15.26
C GLN A 87 11.82 -2.57 -15.00
N ALA A 88 11.30 -1.86 -16.01
CA ALA A 88 11.05 -0.43 -15.88
C ALA A 88 10.09 -0.14 -14.73
N HIS A 89 10.45 0.84 -13.89
CA HIS A 89 9.65 1.33 -12.77
C HIS A 89 9.32 0.28 -11.69
N PHE A 90 10.12 -0.78 -11.55
CA PHE A 90 9.87 -1.92 -10.64
C PHE A 90 9.39 -1.47 -9.25
N ARG A 91 10.19 -0.64 -8.55
CA ARG A 91 9.86 -0.23 -7.17
C ARG A 91 8.60 0.63 -7.09
N GLU A 92 8.37 1.48 -8.07
CA GLU A 92 7.16 2.29 -8.14
C GLU A 92 5.93 1.43 -8.39
N LYS A 93 6.02 0.45 -9.30
CA LYS A 93 4.97 -0.54 -9.55
C LYS A 93 4.67 -1.38 -8.31
N ILE A 94 5.70 -1.83 -7.59
CA ILE A 94 5.53 -2.52 -6.28
C ILE A 94 4.69 -1.65 -5.33
N GLY A 95 4.98 -0.35 -5.24
CA GLY A 95 4.22 0.58 -4.41
C GLY A 95 2.78 0.74 -4.86
N TYR A 96 2.58 1.00 -6.14
CA TYR A 96 1.25 1.25 -6.73
C TYR A 96 0.34 0.02 -6.64
N TYR A 97 0.77 -1.11 -7.18
CA TYR A 97 -0.02 -2.33 -7.22
C TYR A 97 -0.11 -3.03 -5.86
N GLY A 98 0.93 -2.91 -5.03
CA GLY A 98 0.86 -3.37 -3.65
C GLY A 98 -0.19 -2.61 -2.84
N GLU A 99 -0.30 -1.28 -3.01
CA GLU A 99 -1.32 -0.49 -2.33
C GLU A 99 -2.73 -0.76 -2.90
N LYS A 100 -2.86 -0.99 -4.23
CA LYS A 100 -4.12 -1.42 -4.84
C LYS A 100 -4.63 -2.72 -4.20
N LEU A 101 -3.76 -3.73 -4.05
CA LEU A 101 -4.07 -4.99 -3.36
C LEU A 101 -4.38 -4.78 -1.87
N LEU A 102 -3.66 -3.88 -1.21
CA LEU A 102 -3.90 -3.56 0.19
C LEU A 102 -5.30 -2.97 0.39
N LEU A 103 -5.68 -1.98 -0.42
CA LEU A 103 -7.00 -1.36 -0.36
C LEU A 103 -8.11 -2.36 -0.72
N PHE A 104 -7.86 -3.26 -1.68
CA PHE A 104 -8.77 -4.36 -2.00
C PHE A 104 -8.96 -5.29 -0.78
N ALA A 105 -7.88 -5.73 -0.12
CA ALA A 105 -7.98 -6.57 1.08
C ALA A 105 -8.73 -5.87 2.23
N GLU A 106 -8.52 -4.55 2.43
CA GLU A 106 -9.28 -3.74 3.40
C GLU A 106 -10.78 -3.69 3.04
N SER A 107 -11.13 -3.65 1.74
CA SER A 107 -12.54 -3.70 1.29
C SER A 107 -13.22 -5.03 1.63
N LEU A 108 -12.45 -6.11 1.71
CA LEU A 108 -12.90 -7.43 2.16
C LEU A 108 -13.00 -7.55 3.70
N GLY A 109 -12.73 -6.48 4.43
CA GLY A 109 -12.76 -6.45 5.90
C GLY A 109 -11.49 -7.00 6.58
N LEU A 110 -10.41 -7.20 5.84
CA LEU A 110 -9.12 -7.60 6.39
C LEU A 110 -8.35 -6.37 6.88
N ALA A 111 -7.53 -6.57 7.89
CA ALA A 111 -6.56 -5.59 8.35
C ALA A 111 -5.22 -5.83 7.68
N THR A 112 -4.46 -4.75 7.44
CA THR A 112 -3.23 -4.80 6.64
C THR A 112 -2.08 -4.02 7.28
N CYS A 113 -0.84 -4.34 6.86
CA CYS A 113 0.34 -3.54 7.22
C CYS A 113 1.49 -3.73 6.22
N TRP A 114 1.98 -2.64 5.65
CA TRP A 114 3.24 -2.63 4.90
C TRP A 114 4.45 -2.93 5.78
N VAL A 115 5.36 -3.80 5.28
CA VAL A 115 6.64 -4.11 5.91
C VAL A 115 7.75 -4.11 4.85
N GLY A 116 8.60 -3.07 4.85
CA GLY A 116 9.67 -2.90 3.87
C GLY A 116 11.00 -3.60 4.21
N GLY A 117 11.32 -3.79 5.50
CA GLY A 117 12.66 -4.27 5.86
C GLY A 117 12.77 -5.11 7.14
N THR A 118 11.71 -5.19 7.94
CA THR A 118 11.74 -5.87 9.25
C THR A 118 11.17 -7.29 9.19
N PHE A 119 11.57 -8.06 8.17
CA PHE A 119 11.21 -9.46 7.98
C PHE A 119 12.39 -10.26 7.41
N ASP A 120 12.34 -11.58 7.53
CA ASP A 120 13.36 -12.48 7.02
C ASP A 120 13.05 -12.92 5.60
N ARG A 121 13.74 -12.32 4.60
CA ARG A 121 13.58 -12.66 3.17
C ARG A 121 13.96 -14.11 2.87
N GLU A 122 14.94 -14.68 3.58
CA GLU A 122 15.41 -16.07 3.40
C GLU A 122 14.36 -17.11 3.80
N SER A 123 13.27 -16.66 4.45
CA SER A 123 12.13 -17.54 4.78
C SER A 123 11.26 -17.89 3.57
N PHE A 124 11.44 -17.19 2.45
CA PHE A 124 10.68 -17.39 1.22
C PHE A 124 11.56 -18.02 0.13
N SER A 125 10.92 -18.80 -0.76
CA SER A 125 11.56 -19.36 -1.95
C SER A 125 11.03 -18.62 -3.17
N TYR A 126 11.93 -18.06 -3.99
CA TYR A 126 11.61 -17.35 -5.23
C TYR A 126 12.78 -17.47 -6.21
N PRO A 127 12.56 -17.27 -7.53
CA PRO A 127 13.62 -17.30 -8.54
C PRO A 127 14.76 -16.31 -8.23
N GLU A 128 16.01 -16.64 -8.63
CA GLU A 128 17.18 -15.77 -8.39
C GLU A 128 17.08 -14.42 -9.12
N GLU A 129 16.38 -14.38 -10.25
CA GLU A 129 16.11 -13.15 -11.00
C GLU A 129 15.13 -12.21 -10.33
N ASP A 130 14.35 -12.70 -9.38
CA ASP A 130 13.38 -11.90 -8.64
C ASP A 130 13.99 -11.24 -7.41
N HIS A 131 13.39 -10.13 -7.03
CA HIS A 131 13.71 -9.42 -5.79
C HIS A 131 12.45 -9.19 -4.97
N VAL A 132 12.48 -9.61 -3.72
CA VAL A 132 11.43 -9.29 -2.75
C VAL A 132 11.65 -7.89 -2.20
N GLN A 133 10.85 -6.93 -2.65
CA GLN A 133 10.98 -5.53 -2.23
C GLN A 133 10.35 -5.29 -0.86
N ALA A 134 9.16 -5.84 -0.63
CA ALA A 134 8.39 -5.64 0.60
C ALA A 134 7.38 -6.79 0.79
N VAL A 135 6.72 -6.80 1.93
CA VAL A 135 5.53 -7.63 2.17
C VAL A 135 4.39 -6.77 2.72
N ILE A 136 3.15 -7.20 2.47
CA ILE A 136 1.95 -6.64 3.13
C ILE A 136 1.35 -7.74 3.98
N LEU A 137 1.29 -7.53 5.29
CA LEU A 137 0.61 -8.43 6.22
C LEU A 137 -0.89 -8.34 6.02
N LEU A 138 -1.57 -9.48 6.08
CA LEU A 138 -3.02 -9.63 5.98
C LEU A 138 -3.56 -10.44 7.15
N GLY A 139 -4.76 -10.14 7.60
CA GLY A 139 -5.44 -10.95 8.60
C GLY A 139 -6.61 -10.27 9.27
N TYR A 140 -7.31 -11.01 10.12
CA TYR A 140 -8.34 -10.42 10.96
C TYR A 140 -7.70 -9.58 12.06
N PRO A 141 -8.20 -8.35 12.32
CA PRO A 141 -7.63 -7.47 13.32
C PRO A 141 -7.85 -8.04 14.72
N ALA A 142 -6.78 -8.14 15.52
CA ALA A 142 -6.94 -8.36 16.95
C ALA A 142 -7.28 -7.05 17.65
N GLU A 143 -8.02 -7.13 18.76
CA GLU A 143 -8.23 -5.95 19.63
C GLU A 143 -6.89 -5.37 20.06
N SER A 144 -6.70 -4.08 19.88
CA SER A 144 -5.46 -3.40 20.25
C SER A 144 -5.33 -3.34 21.78
N GLY A 145 -4.52 -4.24 22.35
CA GLY A 145 -4.13 -4.15 23.75
C GLY A 145 -3.33 -2.87 24.04
N TRP A 146 -3.22 -2.50 25.33
CA TRP A 146 -2.52 -1.28 25.80
C TRP A 146 -1.10 -1.09 25.19
N LYS A 147 -0.34 -2.19 24.93
CA LYS A 147 1.00 -2.12 24.31
C LYS A 147 0.97 -1.61 22.87
N GLY A 148 -0.10 -1.87 22.13
CA GLY A 148 -0.30 -1.31 20.79
C GLY A 148 -0.49 0.20 20.82
N LYS A 149 -1.11 0.74 21.88
CA LYS A 149 -1.29 2.19 22.08
C LYS A 149 0.04 2.90 22.35
N ILE A 150 1.00 2.27 23.07
CA ILE A 150 2.32 2.84 23.35
C ILE A 150 3.17 2.91 22.08
N LEU A 151 3.15 1.86 21.24
CA LEU A 151 3.92 1.86 19.99
C LEU A 151 3.38 2.89 19.00
N HIS A 152 2.06 3.10 18.96
CA HIS A 152 1.42 4.13 18.15
C HIS A 152 1.84 5.56 18.58
N SER A 153 2.21 5.76 19.86
CA SER A 153 2.65 7.06 20.38
C SER A 153 4.12 7.38 20.08
N LEU A 154 4.92 6.38 19.67
CA LEU A 154 6.34 6.55 19.34
C LEU A 154 6.60 6.85 17.86
N LEU A 155 5.62 6.63 16.98
CA LEU A 155 5.69 7.01 15.57
C LEU A 155 5.14 8.43 15.41
N PRO A 156 5.75 9.29 14.56
CA PRO A 156 5.23 10.63 14.33
C PRO A 156 3.80 10.57 13.78
N ALA A 157 2.84 10.88 14.67
CA ALA A 157 1.42 10.65 14.45
C ALA A 157 0.74 11.70 13.55
N LYS A 158 1.45 12.73 13.11
CA LYS A 158 0.84 13.79 12.28
C LYS A 158 1.24 13.60 10.82
N LYS A 159 0.26 13.22 10.00
CA LYS A 159 0.38 13.34 8.54
C LYS A 159 0.54 14.81 8.18
N LYS A 160 1.37 15.09 7.18
CA LYS A 160 1.47 16.44 6.62
C LYS A 160 0.12 16.79 5.97
N PRO A 161 -0.37 18.03 6.10
CA PRO A 161 -1.52 18.47 5.33
C PRO A 161 -1.19 18.36 3.84
N TRP A 162 -2.20 18.06 3.01
CA TRP A 162 -1.97 17.82 1.59
C TRP A 162 -1.37 19.04 0.88
N GLU A 163 -1.68 20.26 1.33
CA GLU A 163 -1.15 21.51 0.80
C GLU A 163 0.38 21.61 0.94
N ALA A 164 0.96 20.95 1.93
CA ALA A 164 2.42 20.89 2.11
C ALA A 164 3.10 19.85 1.19
N ARG A 165 2.33 19.16 0.35
CA ARG A 165 2.81 18.09 -0.55
C ARG A 165 2.52 18.38 -2.02
N ILE A 166 2.05 19.58 -2.34
CA ILE A 166 1.80 20.04 -3.71
C ILE A 166 2.35 21.45 -3.90
N GLU A 167 2.91 21.67 -5.07
CA GLU A 167 3.45 22.97 -5.51
C GLU A 167 2.84 23.33 -6.86
N GLY A 168 2.73 24.63 -7.18
CA GLY A 168 2.37 25.09 -8.52
C GLY A 168 1.21 26.07 -8.58
N ASP A 169 0.49 26.05 -9.70
CA ASP A 169 -0.49 27.08 -10.07
C ASP A 169 -1.78 26.94 -9.26
N MET A 170 -2.12 27.96 -8.52
CA MET A 170 -3.35 28.04 -7.72
C MET A 170 -4.40 28.93 -8.42
N PRO A 171 -5.72 28.72 -8.17
CA PRO A 171 -6.30 27.71 -7.29
C PRO A 171 -6.31 26.31 -7.92
N TYR A 172 -6.07 25.27 -7.12
CA TYR A 172 -6.12 23.90 -7.60
C TYR A 172 -7.54 23.48 -7.97
N PRO A 173 -7.76 22.81 -9.13
CA PRO A 173 -9.04 22.23 -9.52
C PRO A 173 -9.60 21.25 -8.48
N LYS A 174 -10.90 20.99 -8.53
CA LYS A 174 -11.58 20.08 -7.58
C LYS A 174 -10.94 18.69 -7.57
N TRP A 175 -10.72 18.09 -8.75
CA TRP A 175 -10.13 16.76 -8.88
C TRP A 175 -8.71 16.67 -8.29
N VAL A 176 -7.88 17.73 -8.45
CA VAL A 176 -6.54 17.78 -7.82
C VAL A 176 -6.66 17.76 -6.30
N ARG A 177 -7.59 18.53 -5.74
CA ARG A 177 -7.79 18.56 -4.28
C ARG A 177 -8.26 17.20 -3.74
N GLU A 178 -9.25 16.58 -4.40
CA GLU A 178 -9.78 15.26 -4.01
C GLU A 178 -8.68 14.19 -4.05
N GLY A 179 -7.88 14.14 -5.12
CA GLY A 179 -6.73 13.24 -5.22
C GLY A 179 -5.67 13.51 -4.16
N MET A 180 -5.37 14.79 -3.87
CA MET A 180 -4.40 15.17 -2.84
C MET A 180 -4.87 14.85 -1.42
N GLU A 181 -6.15 15.00 -1.12
CA GLU A 181 -6.75 14.59 0.16
C GLU A 181 -6.55 13.08 0.39
N ALA A 182 -6.80 12.26 -0.64
CA ALA A 182 -6.55 10.83 -0.58
C ALA A 182 -5.05 10.50 -0.47
N ALA A 183 -4.19 11.12 -1.30
CA ALA A 183 -2.74 10.94 -1.27
C ALA A 183 -2.12 11.34 0.09
N ALA A 184 -2.68 12.30 0.81
CA ALA A 184 -2.24 12.66 2.16
C ALA A 184 -2.52 11.54 3.19
N LEU A 185 -3.46 10.64 2.91
CA LEU A 185 -3.78 9.48 3.73
C LEU A 185 -2.92 8.24 3.39
N ALA A 186 -2.14 8.30 2.31
CA ALA A 186 -1.26 7.22 1.90
C ALA A 186 -0.25 6.82 3.00
N PRO A 187 0.00 5.52 3.23
CA PRO A 187 1.12 5.10 4.07
C PRO A 187 2.45 5.43 3.40
N SER A 188 3.51 5.53 4.19
CA SER A 188 4.87 5.66 3.68
C SER A 188 5.90 5.08 4.67
N ALA A 189 7.08 4.76 4.17
CA ALA A 189 8.17 4.26 4.98
C ALA A 189 8.48 5.24 6.12
N LEU A 190 8.43 4.74 7.37
CA LEU A 190 8.62 5.53 8.59
C LEU A 190 7.72 6.78 8.66
N ASN A 191 6.59 6.78 7.96
CA ASN A 191 5.67 7.93 7.84
C ASN A 191 6.34 9.23 7.37
N LYS A 192 7.37 9.14 6.52
CA LYS A 192 8.14 10.30 6.04
C LYS A 192 7.37 11.17 5.04
N GLN A 193 6.43 10.57 4.31
CA GLN A 193 5.58 11.25 3.32
C GLN A 193 6.39 12.16 2.38
N LYS A 194 7.40 11.57 1.70
CA LYS A 194 8.35 12.26 0.84
C LYS A 194 7.81 12.68 -0.53
N PRO A 195 6.87 11.92 -1.19
CA PRO A 195 6.39 12.31 -2.51
C PRO A 195 5.79 13.72 -2.53
N VAL A 196 6.13 14.48 -3.57
CA VAL A 196 5.64 15.84 -3.83
C VAL A 196 4.96 15.85 -5.18
N PHE A 197 3.84 16.56 -5.27
CA PHE A 197 3.06 16.74 -6.50
C PHE A 197 3.31 18.14 -7.05
N HIS A 198 3.26 18.29 -8.38
CA HIS A 198 3.51 19.57 -9.06
C HIS A 198 2.39 19.79 -10.07
N TYR A 199 1.66 20.90 -9.92
CA TYR A 199 0.57 21.26 -10.81
C TYR A 199 0.90 22.55 -11.55
N HIS A 200 1.20 22.44 -12.85
CA HIS A 200 1.53 23.58 -13.70
C HIS A 200 0.80 23.50 -15.03
N SER A 201 0.19 24.62 -15.44
CA SER A 201 -0.48 24.75 -16.75
C SER A 201 -1.50 23.64 -17.05
N GLY A 202 -2.19 23.15 -16.02
CA GLY A 202 -3.17 22.07 -16.15
C GLY A 202 -2.61 20.65 -16.09
N ILE A 203 -1.30 20.49 -16.01
CA ILE A 203 -0.60 19.20 -15.92
C ILE A 203 -0.22 18.93 -14.46
N LEU A 204 -0.53 17.72 -13.98
CA LEU A 204 -0.12 17.25 -12.66
C LEU A 204 0.93 16.16 -12.80
N THR A 205 2.05 16.32 -12.09
CA THR A 205 3.09 15.30 -11.98
C THR A 205 3.38 14.96 -10.52
N ALA A 206 4.02 13.82 -10.26
CA ALA A 206 4.44 13.43 -8.92
C ALA A 206 5.90 12.98 -8.92
N THR A 207 6.67 13.44 -7.91
CA THR A 207 8.11 13.18 -7.79
C THR A 207 8.50 12.76 -6.37
N VAL A 208 9.68 12.12 -6.27
CA VAL A 208 10.37 11.85 -5.00
C VAL A 208 11.88 11.94 -5.21
N GLU A 209 12.63 12.30 -4.16
CA GLU A 209 14.10 12.45 -4.25
C GLU A 209 14.88 11.14 -4.53
N ASN A 210 14.29 9.98 -4.38
CA ASN A 210 14.85 8.64 -4.65
C ASN A 210 16.26 8.43 -4.04
N ARG A 211 16.37 8.67 -2.73
CA ARG A 211 17.62 8.50 -1.95
C ARG A 211 17.73 7.14 -1.27
N ASP A 212 16.61 6.48 -1.04
CA ASP A 212 16.55 5.15 -0.45
C ASP A 212 15.60 4.22 -1.23
N GLU A 213 15.71 2.91 -0.95
CA GLU A 213 14.98 1.87 -1.70
C GLU A 213 13.45 2.00 -1.61
N MET A 214 12.95 2.61 -0.54
CA MET A 214 11.51 2.76 -0.32
C MET A 214 10.94 4.03 -0.92
N ASP A 215 11.76 4.99 -1.35
CA ASP A 215 11.27 6.27 -1.87
C ASP A 215 10.40 6.10 -3.12
N MET A 216 10.83 5.25 -4.06
CA MET A 216 10.03 4.95 -5.26
C MET A 216 8.80 4.09 -4.95
N VAL A 217 8.87 3.23 -3.93
CA VAL A 217 7.69 2.49 -3.43
C VAL A 217 6.68 3.49 -2.84
N ASP A 218 7.13 4.42 -2.00
CA ASP A 218 6.28 5.47 -1.42
C ASP A 218 5.66 6.37 -2.51
N LEU A 219 6.36 6.63 -3.64
CA LEU A 219 5.82 7.35 -4.79
C LEU A 219 4.66 6.57 -5.42
N GLY A 220 4.83 5.28 -5.67
CA GLY A 220 3.78 4.41 -6.21
C GLY A 220 2.56 4.36 -5.31
N ILE A 221 2.75 4.20 -3.99
CA ILE A 221 1.67 4.23 -3.00
C ILE A 221 0.90 5.57 -3.06
N ALA A 222 1.62 6.70 -3.12
CA ALA A 222 1.01 8.02 -3.15
C ALA A 222 0.19 8.26 -4.44
N LYS A 223 0.69 7.80 -5.61
CA LYS A 223 -0.02 7.82 -6.88
C LYS A 223 -1.28 6.97 -6.84
N CYS A 224 -1.21 5.74 -6.32
CA CYS A 224 -2.37 4.86 -6.18
C CYS A 224 -3.48 5.51 -5.33
N HIS A 225 -3.14 6.13 -4.21
CA HIS A 225 -4.11 6.86 -3.39
C HIS A 225 -4.71 8.06 -4.11
N PHE A 226 -3.89 8.81 -4.86
CA PHE A 226 -4.37 9.94 -5.65
C PHE A 226 -5.40 9.48 -6.68
N ASP A 227 -5.05 8.46 -7.49
CA ASP A 227 -5.92 7.88 -8.52
C ASP A 227 -7.23 7.39 -7.93
N ALA A 228 -7.17 6.66 -6.81
CA ALA A 228 -8.35 6.20 -6.09
C ALA A 228 -9.22 7.35 -5.55
N GLY A 229 -8.62 8.46 -5.13
CA GLY A 229 -9.32 9.65 -4.66
C GLY A 229 -10.04 10.43 -5.75
N VAL A 230 -9.45 10.48 -6.96
CA VAL A 230 -10.07 11.11 -8.15
C VAL A 230 -11.14 10.20 -8.75
N GLY A 231 -10.92 8.89 -8.75
CA GLY A 231 -11.85 7.88 -9.28
C GLY A 231 -11.90 7.78 -10.81
N CYS A 232 -11.10 8.58 -11.53
CA CYS A 232 -10.97 8.52 -12.99
C CYS A 232 -9.59 8.98 -13.41
N GLY A 233 -8.94 8.22 -14.31
CA GLY A 233 -7.56 8.48 -14.74
C GLY A 233 -6.51 7.81 -13.85
N HIS A 234 -5.27 7.90 -14.29
CA HIS A 234 -4.14 7.27 -13.61
C HIS A 234 -2.85 8.02 -13.88
N PHE A 235 -1.86 7.86 -13.00
CA PHE A 235 -0.50 8.35 -13.23
C PHE A 235 0.28 7.45 -14.19
N VAL A 236 0.99 8.05 -15.13
CA VAL A 236 2.05 7.37 -15.86
C VAL A 236 3.18 7.02 -14.89
N PHE A 237 3.73 5.79 -14.99
CA PHE A 237 4.87 5.39 -14.16
C PHE A 237 6.13 6.19 -14.52
N GLY A 238 6.92 6.48 -13.51
CA GLY A 238 8.16 7.24 -13.57
C GLY A 238 8.19 8.39 -12.57
N ASN A 239 9.38 8.70 -12.07
CA ASN A 239 9.60 9.86 -11.21
C ASN A 239 9.38 11.14 -12.04
N GLY A 240 8.29 11.85 -11.80
CA GLY A 240 7.81 12.95 -12.65
C GLY A 240 6.76 12.53 -13.69
N GLY A 241 6.27 11.29 -13.66
CA GLY A 241 5.18 10.85 -14.52
C GLY A 241 3.91 11.69 -14.34
N GLU A 242 3.20 11.95 -15.43
CA GLU A 242 2.02 12.81 -15.47
C GLU A 242 0.75 12.02 -15.11
N PHE A 243 -0.22 12.72 -14.52
CA PHE A 243 -1.57 12.19 -14.37
C PHE A 243 -2.33 12.32 -15.69
N ALA A 244 -2.83 11.20 -16.20
CA ALA A 244 -3.65 11.11 -17.40
C ALA A 244 -5.13 10.95 -16.99
N PRO A 245 -5.96 12.00 -17.10
CA PRO A 245 -7.39 11.86 -16.82
C PRO A 245 -8.05 10.97 -17.88
N GLU A 246 -8.92 10.07 -17.46
CA GLU A 246 -9.82 9.38 -18.37
C GLU A 246 -10.98 10.31 -18.74
N VAL A 247 -11.21 10.47 -20.04
CA VAL A 247 -12.25 11.36 -20.63
C VAL A 247 -13.58 10.63 -20.73
#